data_cce4f8753fb78aaba8b8ecea1196829b
#
_entry.id   cce4f8753fb78aaba8b8ecea1196829b
#
_cell.length_a   1.000
_cell.length_b   1.000
_cell.length_c   1.000
_cell.angle_alpha   90.00
_cell.angle_beta   90.00
_cell.angle_gamma   90.00
#
_symmetry.space_group_name_H-M   'P 1'
#
loop_
_entity.id
_entity.type
_entity.pdbx_description
1 polymer ?
#
loop_
_entity_poly.entity_id
_entity_poly.type
_entity_poly.pdbx_seq_one_letter_code
_entity_poly.pdbx_strand_id
1 'polypeptide(L)'
;MHPGTAHDDRFIWLEAVDRGRNIARRYTIALSQDLFGSAIVQFSWGRIGTRGQSRTVSFAARQDADRFVGQLLRRRAGAPKRIGIEYVEVPGAA
;
A
#
# COMPACT_ATOMS: atom_id res chain seq x y z
N MET A 1 -8.55 24.37 4.80
CA MET A 1 -8.29 23.26 4.28
C MET A 1 -8.16 23.35 2.93
N HIS A 2 -7.68 22.65 2.23
CA HIS A 2 -7.73 22.60 0.98
C HIS A 2 -8.05 21.35 0.61
N PRO A 3 -9.06 21.24 0.53
CA PRO A 3 -9.63 20.10 0.32
C PRO A 3 -9.30 19.42 -0.91
N GLY A 4 -8.89 20.16 -1.83
CA GLY A 4 -8.65 19.61 -3.11
C GLY A 4 -7.63 18.53 -3.11
N THR A 5 -6.66 18.58 -2.23
CA THR A 5 -5.67 17.54 -2.21
C THR A 5 -6.15 16.33 -1.45
N ALA A 6 -7.05 16.50 -0.54
CA ALA A 6 -7.46 15.40 0.30
C ALA A 6 -8.15 14.31 -0.48
N HIS A 7 -8.96 14.61 -1.50
CA HIS A 7 -9.63 13.53 -2.18
C HIS A 7 -8.79 12.85 -3.22
N ASP A 8 -7.56 13.28 -3.43
CA ASP A 8 -6.64 12.56 -4.28
C ASP A 8 -5.84 11.56 -3.48
N ASP A 9 -5.87 11.64 -2.17
CA ASP A 9 -5.09 10.76 -1.32
C ASP A 9 -5.79 9.43 -1.16
N ARG A 10 -5.02 8.36 -1.13
CA ARG A 10 -5.53 7.02 -0.87
C ARG A 10 -4.64 6.35 0.14
N PHE A 11 -5.24 5.53 0.98
CA PHE A 11 -4.48 4.70 1.90
C PHE A 11 -5.07 3.30 1.90
N ILE A 12 -4.23 2.31 1.63
CA ILE A 12 -4.63 0.92 1.55
C ILE A 12 -3.79 0.14 2.55
N TRP A 13 -4.45 -0.65 3.39
CA TRP A 13 -3.80 -1.51 4.37
C TRP A 13 -4.24 -2.94 4.11
N LEU A 14 -3.28 -3.81 3.83
CA LEU A 14 -3.53 -5.22 3.56
C LEU A 14 -2.85 -6.07 4.62
N GLU A 15 -3.51 -7.15 5.02
CA GLU A 15 -2.94 -8.10 5.97
C GLU A 15 -3.09 -9.52 5.48
N ALA A 16 -2.07 -10.33 5.72
CA ALA A 16 -2.09 -11.76 5.46
C ALA A 16 -1.72 -12.46 6.77
N VAL A 17 -2.68 -13.17 7.36
CA VAL A 17 -2.50 -13.79 8.67
C VAL A 17 -2.82 -15.28 8.61
N ASP A 18 -1.91 -16.11 9.09
CA ASP A 18 -2.15 -17.53 9.27
C ASP A 18 -1.44 -17.93 10.56
N ARG A 19 -2.20 -18.05 11.62
CA ARG A 19 -1.64 -18.31 12.94
C ARG A 19 -0.99 -19.69 13.04
N GLY A 20 -1.54 -20.67 12.33
CA GLY A 20 -0.99 -22.03 12.34
C GLY A 20 0.41 -22.10 11.77
N ARG A 21 0.75 -21.20 10.83
CA ARG A 21 2.08 -21.12 10.24
C ARG A 21 2.86 -19.92 10.75
N ASN A 22 2.34 -19.21 11.75
CA ASN A 22 2.99 -18.03 12.30
C ASN A 22 3.25 -16.96 11.24
N ILE A 23 2.30 -16.77 10.34
CA ILE A 23 2.37 -15.73 9.32
C ILE A 23 1.50 -14.56 9.77
N ALA A 24 2.07 -13.37 9.83
CA ALA A 24 1.35 -12.16 10.16
C ALA A 24 2.02 -11.00 9.42
N ARG A 25 1.64 -10.77 8.16
CA ARG A 25 2.26 -9.78 7.29
C ARG A 25 1.32 -8.63 7.01
N ARG A 26 1.88 -7.44 6.90
CA ARG A 26 1.12 -6.29 6.46
C ARG A 26 1.78 -5.68 5.23
N TYR A 27 0.98 -5.00 4.43
CA TYR A 27 1.45 -4.26 3.29
C TYR A 27 0.60 -3.01 3.16
N THR A 28 1.22 -1.83 3.12
CA THR A 28 0.47 -0.59 3.04
C THR A 28 0.89 0.22 1.83
N ILE A 29 -0.04 0.96 1.26
CA ILE A 29 0.22 1.88 0.17
C ILE A 29 -0.44 3.20 0.52
N ALA A 30 0.33 4.28 0.49
CA ALA A 30 -0.19 5.63 0.68
C ALA A 30 0.09 6.44 -0.57
N LEU A 31 -0.94 7.02 -1.15
CA LEU A 31 -0.83 7.86 -2.33
C LEU A 31 -1.22 9.27 -1.94
N SER A 32 -0.33 10.21 -2.17
CA SER A 32 -0.53 11.60 -1.80
C SER A 32 0.06 12.51 -2.88
N GLN A 33 -0.05 13.81 -2.66
CA GLN A 33 0.49 14.79 -3.59
C GLN A 33 1.37 15.75 -2.81
N ASP A 34 2.54 16.08 -3.36
CA ASP A 34 3.42 17.03 -2.68
C ASP A 34 3.07 18.47 -3.08
N LEU A 35 3.83 19.42 -2.56
CA LEU A 35 3.57 20.84 -2.79
C LEU A 35 3.76 21.25 -4.24
N PHE A 36 4.47 20.46 -5.02
CA PHE A 36 4.76 20.78 -6.40
C PHE A 36 3.85 20.04 -7.37
N GLY A 37 2.86 19.32 -6.87
CA GLY A 37 1.92 18.62 -7.72
C GLY A 37 2.34 17.22 -8.12
N SER A 38 3.50 16.75 -7.66
CA SER A 38 3.91 15.38 -7.95
C SER A 38 3.11 14.38 -7.12
N ALA A 39 2.83 13.24 -7.69
CA ALA A 39 2.15 12.16 -6.98
C ALA A 39 3.18 11.32 -6.25
N ILE A 40 2.98 11.14 -4.96
CA ILE A 40 3.92 10.41 -4.09
C ILE A 40 3.28 9.10 -3.69
N VAL A 41 3.96 7.98 -3.96
CA VAL A 41 3.53 6.66 -3.52
C VAL A 41 4.51 6.17 -2.47
N GLN A 42 4.03 5.97 -1.25
CA GLN A 42 4.83 5.39 -0.20
C GLN A 42 4.24 4.03 0.12
N PHE A 43 5.04 2.98 0.05
CA PHE A 43 4.55 1.66 0.37
C PHE A 43 5.47 0.99 1.38
N SER A 44 4.87 0.17 2.25
CA SER A 44 5.62 -0.46 3.33
C SER A 44 5.16 -1.90 3.51
N TRP A 45 6.05 -2.71 4.10
CA TRP A 45 5.77 -4.12 4.32
C TRP A 45 6.54 -4.60 5.54
N GLY A 46 6.07 -5.67 6.13
CA GLY A 46 6.72 -6.27 7.28
C GLY A 46 5.76 -7.11 8.08
N ARG A 47 6.21 -7.54 9.25
CA ARG A 47 5.36 -8.28 10.16
C ARG A 47 4.44 -7.30 10.88
N ILE A 48 3.19 -7.70 11.08
CA ILE A 48 2.24 -6.89 11.85
C ILE A 48 2.82 -6.59 13.22
N GLY A 49 2.76 -5.33 13.63
CA GLY A 49 3.29 -4.89 14.92
C GLY A 49 4.76 -4.48 14.90
N THR A 50 5.44 -4.59 13.76
CA THR A 50 6.82 -4.13 13.62
C THR A 50 6.90 -2.94 12.70
N ARG A 51 8.04 -2.25 12.71
CA ARG A 51 8.25 -1.12 11.83
C ARG A 51 8.32 -1.55 10.36
N GLY A 52 8.96 -2.67 10.07
CA GLY A 52 9.13 -3.16 8.72
C GLY A 52 10.00 -2.25 7.87
N GLN A 53 9.77 -2.30 6.57
CA GLN A 53 10.50 -1.52 5.58
C GLN A 53 9.53 -0.67 4.76
N SER A 54 10.05 0.40 4.17
CA SER A 54 9.22 1.24 3.32
C SER A 54 10.02 1.82 2.17
N ARG A 55 9.32 2.23 1.12
CA ARG A 55 9.90 2.94 -0.01
C ARG A 55 8.97 4.04 -0.45
N THR A 56 9.56 5.08 -1.02
CA THR A 56 8.81 6.22 -1.55
C THR A 56 9.22 6.45 -2.99
N VAL A 57 8.24 6.58 -3.87
CA VAL A 57 8.49 6.86 -5.28
C VAL A 57 7.63 8.06 -5.68
N SER A 58 8.22 8.97 -6.44
CA SER A 58 7.56 10.18 -6.89
C SER A 58 7.29 10.10 -8.39
N PHE A 59 6.12 10.56 -8.81
CA PHE A 59 5.73 10.59 -10.22
C PHE A 59 5.25 11.98 -10.58
N ALA A 60 5.67 12.46 -11.74
CA ALA A 60 5.21 13.77 -12.21
C ALA A 60 3.72 13.71 -12.58
N ALA A 61 3.24 12.58 -13.08
CA ALA A 61 1.85 12.42 -13.48
C ALA A 61 1.12 11.46 -12.57
N ARG A 62 -0.08 11.84 -12.15
CA ARG A 62 -0.93 11.00 -11.29
C ARG A 62 -1.23 9.67 -11.94
N GLN A 63 -1.41 9.66 -13.25
CA GLN A 63 -1.72 8.47 -13.99
C GLN A 63 -0.61 7.41 -13.87
N ASP A 64 0.65 7.85 -13.83
CA ASP A 64 1.76 6.93 -13.65
C ASP A 64 1.79 6.37 -12.23
N ALA A 65 1.45 7.19 -11.25
CA ALA A 65 1.34 6.74 -9.87
C ALA A 65 0.23 5.71 -9.73
N ASP A 66 -0.93 5.95 -10.34
CA ASP A 66 -2.04 5.01 -10.30
C ASP A 66 -1.66 3.66 -10.92
N ARG A 67 -0.92 3.70 -12.02
CA ARG A 67 -0.45 2.48 -12.67
C ARG A 67 0.50 1.71 -11.75
N PHE A 68 1.38 2.42 -11.09
CA PHE A 68 2.33 1.82 -10.15
C PHE A 68 1.60 1.17 -8.98
N VAL A 69 0.61 1.87 -8.40
CA VAL A 69 -0.20 1.31 -7.32
C VAL A 69 -0.90 0.03 -7.80
N GLY A 70 -1.44 0.04 -9.01
CA GLY A 70 -2.05 -1.16 -9.59
C GLY A 70 -1.09 -2.33 -9.69
N GLN A 71 0.17 -2.08 -10.04
CA GLN A 71 1.19 -3.12 -10.09
C GLN A 71 1.48 -3.68 -8.70
N LEU A 72 1.58 -2.82 -7.69
CA LEU A 72 1.80 -3.27 -6.32
C LEU A 72 0.65 -4.16 -5.84
N LEU A 73 -0.58 -3.77 -6.14
CA LEU A 73 -1.75 -4.54 -5.75
C LEU A 73 -1.81 -5.89 -6.47
N ARG A 74 -1.46 -5.94 -7.75
CA ARG A 74 -1.43 -7.20 -8.48
C ARG A 74 -0.41 -8.17 -7.91
N ARG A 75 0.74 -7.67 -7.47
CA ARG A 75 1.72 -8.54 -6.81
C ARG A 75 1.18 -9.12 -5.53
N ARG A 76 0.45 -8.31 -4.74
CA ARG A 76 -0.14 -8.84 -3.50
C ARG A 76 -1.24 -9.84 -3.80
N ALA A 77 -1.98 -9.65 -4.89
CA ALA A 77 -3.02 -10.61 -5.28
C ALA A 77 -2.45 -11.98 -5.65
N GLY A 78 -1.16 -12.06 -5.99
CA GLY A 78 -0.50 -13.33 -6.26
C GLY A 78 -0.01 -14.07 -5.02
N ALA A 79 -0.21 -13.51 -3.83
CA ALA A 79 0.29 -14.11 -2.60
C ALA A 79 -0.17 -15.55 -2.35
N PRO A 80 -1.43 -15.96 -2.67
CA PRO A 80 -1.82 -17.35 -2.46
C PRO A 80 -0.91 -18.37 -3.13
N LYS A 81 -0.37 -18.01 -4.30
CA LYS A 81 0.54 -18.91 -5.02
C LYS A 81 1.93 -18.95 -4.39
N ARG A 82 2.35 -17.86 -3.77
CA ARG A 82 3.71 -17.76 -3.22
C ARG A 82 3.79 -18.20 -1.77
N ILE A 83 2.82 -17.81 -0.96
CA ILE A 83 2.87 -18.09 0.48
C ILE A 83 1.65 -18.87 0.98
N GLY A 84 0.72 -19.22 0.08
CA GLY A 84 -0.43 -20.03 0.45
C GLY A 84 -1.54 -19.31 1.20
N ILE A 85 -1.49 -17.97 1.25
CA ILE A 85 -2.50 -17.20 1.96
C ILE A 85 -2.66 -15.86 1.26
N GLU A 86 -3.87 -15.34 1.19
CA GLU A 86 -4.12 -14.08 0.50
C GLU A 86 -3.99 -12.89 1.44
N TYR A 87 -3.69 -11.73 0.87
CA TYR A 87 -3.79 -10.47 1.58
C TYR A 87 -5.25 -10.01 1.53
N VAL A 88 -5.73 -9.50 2.66
CA VAL A 88 -7.09 -9.00 2.80
C VAL A 88 -7.01 -7.54 3.19
N GLU A 89 -7.83 -6.71 2.57
CA GLU A 89 -7.86 -5.29 2.92
C GLU A 89 -8.50 -5.09 4.28
N VAL A 90 -7.90 -4.22 5.09
CA VAL A 90 -8.43 -3.84 6.40
C VAL A 90 -9.01 -2.44 6.26
N PRO A 91 -10.32 -2.30 6.04
CA PRO A 91 -10.91 -0.99 5.82
C PRO A 91 -10.87 -0.16 7.10
N GLY A 92 -10.68 1.14 6.93
CA GLY A 92 -10.65 2.04 8.08
C GLY A 92 -9.37 2.01 8.88
N ALA A 93 -8.33 1.38 8.38
CA ALA A 93 -7.06 1.30 9.09
C ALA A 93 -6.24 2.58 9.03
N ALA A 94 -6.62 3.52 8.24
CA ALA A 94 -5.88 4.77 8.07
C ALA A 94 -5.92 5.66 9.30
#